data_92a37f39cd9ea834d725ddcd963db697
#
_entry.id   92a37f39cd9ea834d725ddcd963db697
#
_cell.length_a   1.000
_cell.length_b   1.000
_cell.length_c   1.000
_cell.angle_alpha   90.00
_cell.angle_beta   90.00
_cell.angle_gamma   90.00
#
_symmetry.space_group_name_H-M   'P 1'
#
loop_
_entity.id
_entity.type
_entity.pdbx_description
1 polymer ?
#
loop_
_entity_poly.entity_id
_entity_poly.type
_entity_poly.pdbx_seq_one_letter_code
_entity_poly.pdbx_strand_id
1 'polypeptide(L)'
;MPRVLAAALWKRLAQGQIDPCYFFFGEETYLIQEYATTLMAQILGTAPRDFNCDVFSVDNDTLEDALSIARTLPMMATHRVVVLHRLHQLRKAEWPQLERYLEQPSTSTALICSSSVSDPK
;
A
#
# COMPACT_ATOMS: atom_id res chain seq x y z
N MET A 1 5.47 5.15 12.25
CA MET A 1 4.46 4.10 12.22
C MET A 1 4.98 2.87 12.95
N PRO A 2 4.22 2.32 13.87
CA PRO A 2 4.69 1.12 14.58
C PRO A 2 4.73 -0.08 13.65
N ARG A 3 5.68 -0.94 13.88
CA ARG A 3 5.79 -2.17 13.13
C ARG A 3 4.72 -3.15 13.59
N VAL A 4 4.16 -3.87 12.64
CA VAL A 4 3.17 -4.89 12.91
C VAL A 4 3.79 -6.23 12.53
N LEU A 5 3.78 -7.18 13.46
CA LEU A 5 4.27 -8.52 13.16
C LEU A 5 3.34 -9.20 12.16
N ALA A 6 3.92 -10.00 11.27
CA ALA A 6 3.14 -10.64 10.22
C ALA A 6 1.94 -11.43 10.76
N ALA A 7 2.13 -12.15 11.87
CA ALA A 7 1.05 -12.92 12.45
C ALA A 7 -0.10 -12.03 12.92
N ALA A 8 0.23 -10.87 13.51
CA ALA A 8 -0.79 -9.93 13.97
C ALA A 8 -1.53 -9.30 12.79
N LEU A 9 -0.79 -9.01 11.71
CA LEU A 9 -1.38 -8.46 10.49
C LEU A 9 -2.42 -9.42 9.90
N TRP A 10 -2.04 -10.69 9.72
CA TRP A 10 -2.95 -11.68 9.15
C TRP A 10 -4.15 -11.91 10.03
N LYS A 11 -3.98 -11.86 11.34
CA LYS A 11 -5.08 -12.01 12.29
C LYS A 11 -6.09 -10.88 12.16
N ARG A 12 -5.61 -9.64 12.02
CA ARG A 12 -6.49 -8.49 11.84
C ARG A 12 -7.27 -8.60 10.53
N LEU A 13 -6.62 -9.05 9.46
CA LEU A 13 -7.29 -9.25 8.18
C LEU A 13 -8.37 -10.33 8.27
N ALA A 14 -8.10 -11.41 8.99
CA ALA A 14 -9.07 -12.48 9.19
C ALA A 14 -10.31 -11.99 9.94
N GLN A 15 -10.16 -10.94 10.74
CA GLN A 15 -11.24 -10.30 11.47
C GLN A 15 -11.94 -9.20 10.66
N GLY A 16 -11.56 -9.03 9.41
CA GLY A 16 -12.15 -8.01 8.55
C GLY A 16 -11.62 -6.60 8.78
N GLN A 17 -10.52 -6.47 9.49
CA GLN A 17 -9.94 -5.15 9.80
C GLN A 17 -8.90 -4.78 8.76
N ILE A 18 -9.28 -3.89 7.84
CA ILE A 18 -8.41 -3.41 6.78
C ILE A 18 -8.01 -1.97 7.10
N ASP A 19 -6.70 -1.75 7.25
CA ASP A 19 -6.18 -0.41 7.52
C ASP A 19 -6.00 0.37 6.23
N PRO A 20 -6.04 1.70 6.29
CA PRO A 20 -5.88 2.52 5.07
C PRO A 20 -4.47 2.54 4.51
N CYS A 21 -3.47 2.15 5.29
CA CYS A 21 -2.10 2.16 4.84
C CYS A 21 -1.29 1.06 5.51
N TYR A 22 -0.42 0.43 4.70
CA TYR A 22 0.50 -0.60 5.17
C TYR A 22 1.89 -0.29 4.66
N PHE A 23 2.91 -0.49 5.50
CA PHE A 23 4.29 -0.31 5.11
C PHE A 23 5.07 -1.60 5.34
N PHE A 24 5.70 -2.09 4.29
CA PHE A 24 6.62 -3.23 4.39
C PHE A 24 8.02 -2.73 4.03
N PHE A 25 8.97 -2.98 4.89
CA PHE A 25 10.34 -2.59 4.60
C PHE A 25 11.33 -3.60 5.20
N GLY A 26 12.50 -3.70 4.58
CA GLY A 26 13.52 -4.64 4.96
C GLY A 26 14.57 -4.74 3.87
N GLU A 27 15.54 -5.62 4.03
CA GLU A 27 16.63 -5.78 3.08
C GLU A 27 16.31 -6.75 1.94
N GLU A 28 15.36 -7.66 2.16
CA GLU A 28 14.97 -8.69 1.21
C GLU A 28 13.84 -8.20 0.30
N THR A 29 14.21 -7.57 -0.81
CA THR A 29 13.23 -6.97 -1.73
C THR A 29 12.18 -7.98 -2.21
N TYR A 30 12.62 -9.19 -2.58
CA TYR A 30 11.70 -10.19 -3.09
C TYR A 30 10.65 -10.57 -2.03
N LEU A 31 11.09 -10.79 -0.80
CA LEU A 31 10.20 -11.17 0.29
C LEU A 31 9.20 -10.07 0.62
N ILE A 32 9.66 -8.83 0.61
CA ILE A 32 8.80 -7.67 0.86
C ILE A 32 7.71 -7.58 -0.19
N GLN A 33 8.07 -7.76 -1.46
CA GLN A 33 7.09 -7.71 -2.56
C GLN A 33 6.12 -8.88 -2.49
N GLU A 34 6.58 -10.04 -2.03
CA GLU A 34 5.72 -11.19 -1.81
C GLU A 34 4.66 -10.89 -0.76
N TYR A 35 5.06 -10.28 0.35
CA TYR A 35 4.11 -9.90 1.39
C TYR A 35 3.10 -8.89 0.88
N ALA A 36 3.54 -7.91 0.11
CA ALA A 36 2.65 -6.91 -0.44
C ALA A 36 1.62 -7.54 -1.37
N THR A 37 2.07 -8.47 -2.23
CA THR A 37 1.19 -9.17 -3.15
C THR A 37 0.18 -10.04 -2.42
N THR A 38 0.63 -10.73 -1.38
CA THR A 38 -0.26 -11.57 -0.57
C THR A 38 -1.32 -10.72 0.14
N LEU A 39 -0.91 -9.59 0.69
CA LEU A 39 -1.83 -8.69 1.36
C LEU A 39 -2.88 -8.16 0.38
N MET A 40 -2.45 -7.75 -0.81
CA MET A 40 -3.34 -7.29 -1.85
C MET A 40 -4.40 -8.35 -2.18
N ALA A 41 -3.97 -9.59 -2.37
CA ALA A 41 -4.88 -10.67 -2.69
C ALA A 41 -5.88 -10.92 -1.56
N GLN A 42 -5.44 -10.83 -0.32
CA GLN A 42 -6.31 -11.02 0.84
C GLN A 42 -7.36 -9.91 0.93
N ILE A 43 -6.96 -8.68 0.69
CA ILE A 43 -7.89 -7.53 0.78
C ILE A 43 -8.93 -7.60 -0.33
N LEU A 44 -8.51 -7.89 -1.56
CA LEU A 44 -9.42 -7.92 -2.69
C LEU A 44 -10.34 -9.14 -2.69
N GLY A 45 -9.85 -10.27 -2.17
CA GLY A 45 -10.64 -11.50 -2.17
C GLY A 45 -11.07 -11.87 -3.58
N THR A 46 -12.38 -11.93 -3.82
CA THR A 46 -12.94 -12.29 -5.14
C THR A 46 -13.28 -11.05 -5.98
N ALA A 47 -12.99 -9.85 -5.50
CA ALA A 47 -13.32 -8.63 -6.23
C ALA A 47 -12.47 -8.53 -7.51
N PRO A 48 -12.98 -7.83 -8.55
CA PRO A 48 -12.23 -7.68 -9.81
C PRO A 48 -10.94 -6.91 -9.60
N ARG A 49 -9.81 -7.53 -9.88
CA ARG A 49 -8.50 -6.91 -9.69
C ARG A 49 -8.25 -5.79 -10.71
N ASP A 50 -8.67 -5.99 -11.95
CA ASP A 50 -8.41 -5.03 -13.01
C ASP A 50 -8.98 -3.64 -12.72
N PHE A 51 -10.03 -3.58 -11.92
CA PHE A 51 -10.68 -2.31 -11.61
C PHE A 51 -10.35 -1.79 -10.21
N ASN A 52 -9.73 -2.62 -9.37
CA ASN A 52 -9.55 -2.28 -7.96
C ASN A 52 -8.12 -2.40 -7.46
N CYS A 53 -7.18 -2.71 -8.34
CA CYS A 53 -5.78 -2.84 -7.96
C CYS A 53 -4.89 -2.15 -8.97
N ASP A 54 -4.03 -1.26 -8.49
CA ASP A 54 -3.03 -0.59 -9.29
C ASP A 54 -1.69 -0.71 -8.59
N VAL A 55 -0.64 -1.01 -9.37
CA VAL A 55 0.71 -1.16 -8.85
C VAL A 55 1.61 -0.10 -9.47
N PHE A 56 2.26 0.67 -8.61
CA PHE A 56 3.18 1.73 -9.03
C PHE A 56 4.56 1.47 -8.45
N SER A 57 5.57 2.00 -9.11
CA SER A 57 6.94 1.99 -8.61
C SER A 57 7.47 3.41 -8.66
N VAL A 58 8.03 3.87 -7.55
CA VAL A 58 8.48 5.27 -7.43
C VAL A 58 9.53 5.62 -8.48
N ASP A 59 10.34 4.65 -8.91
CA ASP A 59 11.37 4.89 -9.90
C ASP A 59 10.84 5.06 -11.33
N ASN A 60 9.60 4.62 -11.60
CA ASN A 60 8.99 4.70 -12.94
C ASN A 60 7.76 5.58 -12.99
N ASP A 61 7.04 5.69 -11.89
CA ASP A 61 5.75 6.36 -11.84
C ASP A 61 5.80 7.55 -10.89
N THR A 62 4.85 8.48 -11.05
CA THR A 62 4.80 9.62 -10.15
C THR A 62 3.96 9.30 -8.92
N LEU A 63 4.39 9.83 -7.78
CA LEU A 63 3.62 9.68 -6.54
C LEU A 63 2.24 10.33 -6.69
N GLU A 64 2.17 11.45 -7.39
CA GLU A 64 0.91 12.16 -7.59
C GLU A 64 -0.13 11.26 -8.26
N ASP A 65 0.28 10.51 -9.29
CA ASP A 65 -0.61 9.59 -9.97
C ASP A 65 -1.10 8.49 -9.03
N ALA A 66 -0.19 7.92 -8.25
CA ALA A 66 -0.54 6.87 -7.31
C ALA A 66 -1.54 7.37 -6.26
N LEU A 67 -1.32 8.54 -5.71
CA LEU A 67 -2.21 9.10 -4.70
C LEU A 67 -3.56 9.51 -5.28
N SER A 68 -3.56 9.98 -6.53
CA SER A 68 -4.80 10.31 -7.21
C SER A 68 -5.68 9.07 -7.37
N ILE A 69 -5.08 7.95 -7.79
CA ILE A 69 -5.79 6.68 -7.90
C ILE A 69 -6.25 6.20 -6.52
N ALA A 70 -5.42 6.40 -5.49
CA ALA A 70 -5.77 5.98 -4.14
C ALA A 70 -7.03 6.67 -3.61
N ARG A 71 -7.36 7.84 -4.13
CA ARG A 71 -8.55 8.58 -3.74
C ARG A 71 -9.79 8.20 -4.56
N THR A 72 -9.63 7.30 -5.52
CA THR A 72 -10.73 6.84 -6.37
C THR A 72 -11.51 5.75 -5.65
N LEU A 73 -12.83 5.80 -5.75
CA LEU A 73 -13.69 4.79 -5.11
C LEU A 73 -13.53 3.42 -5.78
N PRO A 74 -13.68 2.34 -5.00
CA PRO A 74 -13.59 1.00 -5.58
C PRO A 74 -14.79 0.68 -6.46
N MET A 75 -14.61 -0.30 -7.35
CA MET A 75 -15.64 -0.75 -8.28
C MET A 75 -16.00 -2.19 -7.96
N MET A 76 -17.27 -2.42 -7.59
CA MET A 76 -17.78 -3.77 -7.28
C MET A 76 -16.94 -4.45 -6.19
N ALA A 77 -16.46 -3.67 -5.23
CA ALA A 77 -15.63 -4.13 -4.14
C ALA A 77 -15.76 -3.18 -2.95
N THR A 78 -15.39 -3.67 -1.77
CA THR A 78 -15.40 -2.82 -0.57
C THR A 78 -14.16 -1.95 -0.51
N HIS A 79 -13.08 -2.38 -1.14
CA HIS A 79 -11.80 -1.67 -1.09
C HIS A 79 -11.11 -1.67 -2.44
N ARG A 80 -10.38 -0.58 -2.68
CA ARG A 80 -9.40 -0.47 -3.74
C ARG A 80 -8.03 -0.68 -3.11
N VAL A 81 -7.11 -1.28 -3.86
CA VAL A 81 -5.74 -1.48 -3.39
C VAL A 81 -4.78 -0.74 -4.31
N VAL A 82 -3.91 0.07 -3.74
CA VAL A 82 -2.84 0.74 -4.47
C VAL A 82 -1.52 0.27 -3.85
N VAL A 83 -0.67 -0.34 -4.67
CA VAL A 83 0.64 -0.81 -4.23
C VAL A 83 1.70 0.16 -4.75
N LEU A 84 2.54 0.65 -3.85
CA LEU A 84 3.59 1.60 -4.19
C LEU A 84 4.94 1.01 -3.76
N HIS A 85 5.68 0.53 -4.75
CA HIS A 85 7.00 -0.09 -4.52
C HIS A 85 8.12 0.94 -4.54
N ARG A 86 9.23 0.58 -3.92
CA ARG A 86 10.48 1.37 -3.90
C ARG A 86 10.31 2.72 -3.23
N LEU A 87 9.60 2.71 -2.12
CA LEU A 87 9.32 3.95 -1.39
C LEU A 87 10.62 4.67 -0.98
N HIS A 88 11.70 3.92 -0.78
CA HIS A 88 12.99 4.51 -0.42
C HIS A 88 13.57 5.43 -1.51
N GLN A 89 13.07 5.35 -2.74
CA GLN A 89 13.51 6.21 -3.83
C GLN A 89 12.65 7.46 -3.98
N LEU A 90 11.72 7.68 -3.06
CA LEU A 90 10.89 8.86 -3.07
C LEU A 90 11.75 10.11 -2.89
N ARG A 91 11.51 11.12 -3.73
CA ARG A 91 12.27 12.36 -3.65
C ARG A 91 11.81 13.18 -2.46
N LYS A 92 12.73 14.01 -1.96
CA LYS A 92 12.49 14.83 -0.79
C LYS A 92 11.23 15.70 -0.92
N ALA A 93 10.99 16.23 -2.12
CA ALA A 93 9.82 17.07 -2.37
C ALA A 93 8.51 16.28 -2.41
N GLU A 94 8.58 14.96 -2.56
CA GLU A 94 7.39 14.12 -2.64
C GLU A 94 6.90 13.64 -1.28
N TRP A 95 7.79 13.60 -0.26
CA TRP A 95 7.41 13.15 1.07
C TRP A 95 6.24 13.94 1.67
N PRO A 96 6.21 15.27 1.56
CA PRO A 96 5.05 16.02 2.08
C PRO A 96 3.73 15.64 1.42
N GLN A 97 3.75 15.25 0.15
CA GLN A 97 2.54 14.81 -0.55
C GLN A 97 2.00 13.53 0.07
N LEU A 98 2.90 12.57 0.34
CA LEU A 98 2.52 11.32 0.98
C LEU A 98 2.01 11.58 2.41
N GLU A 99 2.67 12.45 3.15
CA GLU A 99 2.25 12.78 4.50
C GLU A 99 0.84 13.38 4.52
N ARG A 100 0.53 14.24 3.57
CA ARG A 100 -0.80 14.84 3.47
C ARG A 100 -1.86 13.77 3.20
N TYR A 101 -1.54 12.81 2.34
CA TYR A 101 -2.47 11.71 2.10
C TYR A 101 -2.71 10.90 3.37
N LEU A 102 -1.64 10.62 4.13
CA LEU A 102 -1.73 9.80 5.34
C LEU A 102 -2.51 10.49 6.47
N GLU A 103 -2.57 11.81 6.44
CA GLU A 103 -3.35 12.56 7.42
C GLU A 103 -4.86 12.41 7.19
N GLN A 104 -5.27 12.27 5.93
CA GLN A 104 -6.67 12.07 5.57
C GLN A 104 -6.76 11.01 4.47
N PRO A 105 -6.46 9.77 4.80
CA PRO A 105 -6.47 8.71 3.80
C PRO A 105 -7.89 8.35 3.37
N SER A 106 -8.01 7.82 2.16
CA SER A 106 -9.29 7.29 1.70
C SER A 106 -9.61 6.03 2.50
N THR A 107 -10.77 5.99 3.13
CA THR A 107 -11.14 4.87 3.99
C THR A 107 -11.53 3.63 3.20
N SER A 108 -11.79 3.76 1.91
CA SER A 108 -12.10 2.62 1.03
C SER A 108 -10.91 2.18 0.19
N THR A 109 -9.71 2.65 0.52
CA THR A 109 -8.49 2.28 -0.19
C THR A 109 -7.46 1.75 0.81
N ALA A 110 -6.80 0.67 0.45
CA ALA A 110 -5.63 0.19 1.18
C ALA A 110 -4.39 0.56 0.37
N LEU A 111 -3.59 1.47 0.89
CA LEU A 111 -2.32 1.86 0.27
C LEU A 111 -1.23 0.98 0.85
N ILE A 112 -0.59 0.19 0.01
CA ILE A 112 0.46 -0.73 0.43
C ILE A 112 1.79 -0.23 -0.10
N CYS A 113 2.66 0.21 0.80
CA CYS A 113 3.96 0.73 0.43
C CYS A 113 5.05 -0.28 0.76
N SER A 114 6.03 -0.41 -0.13
CA SER A 114 7.17 -1.29 0.11
C SER A 114 8.48 -0.53 -0.09
N SER A 115 9.48 -0.89 0.70
CA SER A 115 10.81 -0.29 0.63
C SER A 115 11.84 -1.38 0.92
N SER A 116 12.95 -1.34 0.22
CA SER A 116 14.01 -2.35 0.40
C SER A 116 15.00 -1.98 1.49
N VAL A 117 14.73 -0.92 2.26
CA VAL A 117 15.57 -0.52 3.38
C VAL A 117 14.81 -0.71 4.69
N SER A 118 15.53 -0.90 5.79
CA SER A 118 14.92 -1.15 7.09
C SER A 118 14.27 0.09 7.69
N ASP A 119 14.65 1.28 7.22
CA ASP A 119 14.07 2.56 7.64
C ASP A 119 13.60 3.29 6.39
N PRO A 120 12.29 3.56 6.23
CA PRO A 120 11.75 4.17 5.00
C PRO A 120 12.11 5.65 4.82
N LYS A 121 12.75 6.25 5.78
CA LYS A 121 13.17 7.65 5.63
C LYS A 121 14.59 7.79 5.15
#